data_2e0a55dc7b70699f12dd3b5de9c4fbc9
#
_entry.id   2e0a55dc7b70699f12dd3b5de9c4fbc9
#
_cell.length_a   1.000
_cell.length_b   1.000
_cell.length_c   1.000
_cell.angle_alpha   90.00
_cell.angle_beta   90.00
_cell.angle_gamma   90.00
#
_symmetry.space_group_name_H-M   'P 1'
#
loop_
_entity.id
_entity.type
_entity.pdbx_description
1 polymer ?
#
loop_
_entity_poly.entity_id
_entity_poly.type
_entity_poly.pdbx_seq_one_letter_code
_entity_poly.pdbx_strand_id
1 'polypeptide(L)'
;MHRIDFHAAIQDHTSWRKHFHDAISSGRPLDAASIALDTSCALGKWLDDQAWQAHRQLDSYRNCLVVHIEFHLEAAKVARAINEKRYNEALRMLARGTDYSEASIALGIAITRLMKAVTAKRTT
;
A
#
# COMPACT_ATOMS: atom_id res chain seq x y z
N MET A 1 17.50 6.71 -15.09
CA MET A 1 16.61 7.50 -14.22
C MET A 1 15.30 6.74 -14.06
N HIS A 2 15.00 6.32 -12.84
CA HIS A 2 13.80 5.53 -12.58
C HIS A 2 12.60 6.42 -12.36
N ARG A 3 11.60 6.25 -13.19
CA ARG A 3 10.29 6.87 -12.97
C ARG A 3 9.40 5.83 -12.30
N ILE A 4 8.67 6.26 -11.29
CA ILE A 4 7.64 5.42 -10.72
C ILE A 4 6.46 5.34 -11.68
N ASP A 5 5.90 4.15 -11.83
CA ASP A 5 4.63 3.98 -12.54
C ASP A 5 3.52 4.07 -11.50
N PHE A 6 2.86 5.22 -11.42
CA PHE A 6 1.82 5.47 -10.42
C PHE A 6 0.62 4.53 -10.58
N HIS A 7 0.25 4.22 -11.83
CA HIS A 7 -0.86 3.30 -12.07
C HIS A 7 -0.53 1.89 -11.63
N ALA A 8 0.69 1.43 -11.90
CA ALA A 8 1.15 0.14 -11.42
C ALA A 8 1.22 0.10 -9.89
N ALA A 9 1.64 1.19 -9.26
CA ALA A 9 1.69 1.27 -7.79
C ALA A 9 0.29 1.11 -7.18
N ILE A 10 -0.72 1.77 -7.77
CA ILE A 10 -2.11 1.62 -7.32
C ILE A 10 -2.56 0.17 -7.50
N GLN A 11 -2.32 -0.43 -8.67
CA GLN A 11 -2.72 -1.80 -8.95
C GLN A 11 -2.03 -2.80 -8.03
N ASP A 12 -0.74 -2.61 -7.77
CA ASP A 12 0.01 -3.50 -6.87
C ASP A 12 -0.61 -3.54 -5.48
N HIS A 13 -1.04 -2.39 -4.97
CA HIS A 13 -1.62 -2.33 -3.63
C HIS A 13 -3.06 -2.80 -3.60
N THR A 14 -3.88 -2.49 -4.62
CA THR A 14 -5.26 -2.98 -4.67
C THR A 14 -5.32 -4.49 -4.90
N SER A 15 -4.34 -5.08 -5.58
CA SER A 15 -4.29 -6.52 -5.84
C SER A 15 -4.04 -7.35 -4.58
N TRP A 16 -3.57 -6.75 -3.49
CA TRP A 16 -3.34 -7.47 -2.24
C TRP A 16 -4.60 -8.12 -1.70
N ARG A 17 -5.77 -7.51 -1.89
CA ARG A 17 -7.04 -8.12 -1.48
C ARG A 17 -7.20 -9.50 -2.13
N LYS A 18 -6.93 -9.62 -3.42
CA LYS A 18 -7.01 -10.89 -4.13
C LYS A 18 -5.99 -11.88 -3.58
N HIS A 19 -4.76 -11.44 -3.33
CA HIS A 19 -3.73 -12.32 -2.77
C HIS A 19 -4.15 -12.86 -1.40
N PHE A 20 -4.78 -12.05 -0.57
CA PHE A 20 -5.27 -12.50 0.73
C PHE A 20 -6.40 -13.51 0.57
N HIS A 21 -7.35 -13.27 -0.34
CA HIS A 21 -8.42 -14.24 -0.61
C HIS A 21 -7.84 -15.57 -1.12
N ASP A 22 -6.85 -15.51 -2.00
CA ASP A 22 -6.20 -16.72 -2.51
C ASP A 22 -5.47 -17.47 -1.39
N ALA A 23 -4.81 -16.77 -0.49
CA ALA A 23 -4.14 -17.40 0.65
C ALA A 23 -5.14 -18.06 1.61
N ILE A 24 -6.28 -17.41 1.85
CA ILE A 24 -7.34 -17.99 2.66
C ILE A 24 -7.86 -19.27 2.04
N SER A 25 -8.15 -19.26 0.73
CA SER A 25 -8.67 -20.41 0.02
C SER A 25 -7.70 -21.58 -0.03
N SER A 26 -6.41 -21.30 -0.18
CA SER A 26 -5.38 -22.33 -0.33
C SER A 26 -4.75 -22.76 1.01
N GLY A 27 -4.95 -21.98 2.07
CA GLY A 27 -4.30 -22.21 3.35
C GLY A 27 -2.82 -21.90 3.35
N ARG A 28 -2.29 -21.17 2.36
CA ARG A 28 -0.87 -20.85 2.29
C ARG A 28 -0.51 -19.75 3.28
N PRO A 29 0.63 -19.90 3.97
CA PRO A 29 1.11 -18.84 4.85
C PRO A 29 1.66 -17.65 4.04
N LEU A 30 1.69 -16.50 4.70
CA LEU A 30 2.22 -15.26 4.13
C LEU A 30 3.38 -14.75 4.97
N ASP A 31 4.28 -14.02 4.34
CA ASP A 31 5.40 -13.38 5.06
C ASP A 31 4.91 -12.04 5.64
N ALA A 32 4.25 -12.11 6.80
CA ALA A 32 3.68 -10.94 7.45
C ALA A 32 4.73 -9.90 7.81
N ALA A 33 5.94 -10.33 8.17
CA ALA A 33 7.01 -9.40 8.51
C ALA A 33 7.42 -8.55 7.31
N SER A 34 7.57 -9.16 6.13
CA SER A 34 7.85 -8.41 4.89
C SER A 34 6.70 -7.52 4.49
N ILE A 35 5.46 -8.00 4.64
CA ILE A 35 4.27 -7.21 4.29
C ILE A 35 4.20 -5.95 5.16
N ALA A 36 4.62 -6.02 6.42
CA ALA A 36 4.62 -4.87 7.33
C ALA A 36 5.60 -3.78 6.91
N LEU A 37 6.62 -4.11 6.12
CA LEU A 37 7.65 -3.15 5.73
C LEU A 37 7.21 -2.39 4.47
N ASP A 38 6.97 -1.09 4.62
CA ASP A 38 6.59 -0.24 3.48
C ASP A 38 7.70 -0.15 2.43
N THR A 39 8.95 -0.42 2.81
CA THR A 39 10.08 -0.41 1.88
C THR A 39 10.24 -1.72 1.12
N SER A 40 9.40 -2.71 1.36
CA SER A 40 9.45 -3.99 0.64
C SER A 40 8.85 -3.90 -0.78
N CYS A 41 8.17 -2.83 -1.12
CA CYS A 41 7.55 -2.65 -2.44
C CYS A 41 8.22 -1.50 -3.21
N ALA A 42 7.99 -1.48 -4.53
CA ALA A 42 8.59 -0.47 -5.41
C ALA A 42 8.21 0.95 -5.01
N LEU A 43 6.96 1.18 -4.62
CA LEU A 43 6.51 2.50 -4.19
C LEU A 43 7.27 2.96 -2.95
N GLY A 44 7.43 2.09 -1.96
CA GLY A 44 8.14 2.44 -0.72
C GLY A 44 9.58 2.79 -0.99
N LYS A 45 10.25 2.02 -1.84
CA LYS A 45 11.64 2.31 -2.21
C LYS A 45 11.77 3.66 -2.91
N TRP A 46 10.85 3.96 -3.80
CA TRP A 46 10.82 5.24 -4.49
C TRP A 46 10.55 6.40 -3.53
N LEU A 47 9.59 6.23 -2.61
CA LEU A 47 9.26 7.26 -1.62
C LEU A 47 10.44 7.60 -0.71
N ASP A 48 11.21 6.57 -0.32
CA ASP A 48 12.35 6.75 0.61
C ASP A 48 13.60 7.31 -0.07
N ASP A 49 13.68 7.28 -1.39
CA ASP A 49 14.88 7.69 -2.11
C ASP A 49 14.60 8.84 -3.05
N GLN A 50 14.20 8.56 -4.27
CA GLN A 50 14.07 9.58 -5.32
C GLN A 50 12.97 10.60 -5.00
N ALA A 51 11.84 10.15 -4.49
CA ALA A 51 10.74 11.04 -4.14
C ALA A 51 11.12 11.95 -2.97
N TRP A 52 11.81 11.40 -1.97
CA TRP A 52 12.29 12.21 -0.85
C TRP A 52 13.21 13.33 -1.33
N GLN A 53 14.13 13.01 -2.23
CA GLN A 53 15.07 14.01 -2.76
C GLN A 53 14.37 15.10 -3.56
N ALA A 54 13.40 14.70 -4.40
CA ALA A 54 12.79 15.61 -5.36
C ALA A 54 11.50 16.26 -4.87
N HIS A 55 10.77 15.63 -3.96
CA HIS A 55 9.37 16.01 -3.66
C HIS A 55 9.06 16.13 -2.17
N ARG A 56 10.05 16.02 -1.26
CA ARG A 56 9.80 16.02 0.19
C ARG A 56 9.05 17.24 0.71
N GLN A 57 9.07 18.34 -0.04
CA GLN A 57 8.40 19.58 0.37
C GLN A 57 6.90 19.58 0.04
N LEU A 58 6.46 18.64 -0.80
CA LEU A 58 5.05 18.56 -1.17
C LEU A 58 4.24 17.92 -0.05
N ASP A 59 3.10 18.54 0.29
CA ASP A 59 2.17 17.96 1.25
C ASP A 59 1.68 16.60 0.78
N SER A 60 1.44 16.45 -0.53
CA SER A 60 1.00 15.18 -1.12
C SER A 60 2.05 14.09 -0.96
N TYR A 61 3.34 14.43 -0.98
CA TYR A 61 4.41 13.47 -0.71
C TYR A 61 4.32 12.97 0.74
N ARG A 62 4.27 13.91 1.70
CA ARG A 62 4.23 13.55 3.12
C ARG A 62 2.98 12.75 3.47
N ASN A 63 1.84 13.14 2.91
CA ASN A 63 0.60 12.40 3.11
C ASN A 63 0.69 10.99 2.53
N CYS A 64 1.23 10.85 1.33
CA CYS A 64 1.38 9.53 0.69
C CYS A 64 2.31 8.63 1.51
N LEU A 65 3.39 9.18 2.05
CA LEU A 65 4.33 8.43 2.88
C LEU A 65 3.62 7.82 4.10
N VAL A 66 2.87 8.64 4.83
CA VAL A 66 2.17 8.19 6.04
C VAL A 66 1.09 7.17 5.70
N VAL A 67 0.27 7.46 4.70
CA VAL A 67 -0.84 6.57 4.29
C VAL A 67 -0.32 5.23 3.79
N HIS A 68 0.81 5.25 3.07
CA HIS A 68 1.44 4.03 2.57
C HIS A 68 1.93 3.14 3.72
N ILE A 69 2.56 3.73 4.72
CA ILE A 69 3.00 3.00 5.91
C ILE A 69 1.79 2.36 6.62
N GLU A 70 0.72 3.14 6.80
CA GLU A 70 -0.50 2.65 7.44
C GLU A 70 -1.11 1.47 6.67
N PHE A 71 -1.13 1.55 5.32
CA PHE A 71 -1.64 0.45 4.52
C PHE A 71 -0.85 -0.84 4.76
N HIS A 72 0.48 -0.76 4.76
CA HIS A 72 1.31 -1.94 5.00
C HIS A 72 1.08 -2.54 6.39
N LEU A 73 0.88 -1.71 7.40
CA LEU A 73 0.58 -2.19 8.74
C LEU A 73 -0.77 -2.89 8.81
N GLU A 74 -1.79 -2.35 8.15
CA GLU A 74 -3.11 -3.00 8.10
C GLU A 74 -3.05 -4.30 7.30
N ALA A 75 -2.33 -4.30 6.18
CA ALA A 75 -2.14 -5.52 5.38
C ALA A 75 -1.45 -6.62 6.20
N ALA A 76 -0.46 -6.25 7.01
CA ALA A 76 0.24 -7.22 7.85
C ALA A 76 -0.68 -7.83 8.92
N LYS A 77 -1.63 -7.06 9.43
CA LYS A 77 -2.63 -7.61 10.38
C LYS A 77 -3.48 -8.69 9.72
N VAL A 78 -3.90 -8.47 8.47
CA VAL A 78 -4.65 -9.47 7.70
C VAL A 78 -3.78 -10.71 7.51
N ALA A 79 -2.52 -10.53 7.10
CA ALA A 79 -1.59 -11.65 6.88
C ALA A 79 -1.40 -12.48 8.15
N ARG A 80 -1.27 -11.83 9.31
CA ARG A 80 -1.13 -12.54 10.58
C ARG A 80 -2.38 -13.35 10.92
N ALA A 81 -3.56 -12.79 10.68
CA ALA A 81 -4.81 -13.54 10.91
C ALA A 81 -4.87 -14.80 10.04
N ILE A 82 -4.45 -14.68 8.78
CA ILE A 82 -4.40 -15.82 7.85
C ILE A 82 -3.39 -16.86 8.35
N ASN A 83 -2.20 -16.42 8.76
CA ASN A 83 -1.16 -17.33 9.24
C ASN A 83 -1.57 -18.08 10.52
N GLU A 84 -2.41 -17.47 11.34
CA GLU A 84 -2.94 -18.06 12.56
C GLU A 84 -4.21 -18.87 12.30
N LYS A 85 -4.58 -19.03 11.03
CA LYS A 85 -5.76 -19.79 10.58
C LYS A 85 -7.08 -19.19 11.07
N ARG A 86 -7.08 -17.89 11.38
CA ARG A 86 -8.28 -17.14 11.74
C ARG A 86 -8.94 -16.61 10.46
N TYR A 87 -9.39 -17.55 9.61
CA TYR A 87 -9.84 -17.23 8.26
C TYR A 87 -11.11 -16.38 8.24
N ASN A 88 -12.07 -16.68 9.11
CA ASN A 88 -13.31 -15.89 9.17
C ASN A 88 -13.02 -14.45 9.59
N GLU A 89 -12.11 -14.28 10.54
CA GLU A 89 -11.69 -12.94 10.96
C GLU A 89 -10.97 -12.19 9.82
N ALA A 90 -10.07 -12.90 9.12
CA ALA A 90 -9.37 -12.32 7.98
C ALA A 90 -10.36 -11.86 6.90
N LEU A 91 -11.38 -12.66 6.61
CA LEU A 91 -12.42 -12.27 5.65
C LEU A 91 -13.17 -11.02 6.10
N ARG A 92 -13.48 -10.91 7.38
CA ARG A 92 -14.13 -9.70 7.91
C ARG A 92 -13.22 -8.48 7.79
N MET A 93 -11.92 -8.66 8.01
CA MET A 93 -10.95 -7.56 7.87
C MET A 93 -10.86 -7.02 6.44
N LEU A 94 -11.17 -7.85 5.45
CA LEU A 94 -11.13 -7.46 4.03
C LEU A 94 -12.44 -6.83 3.56
N ALA A 95 -13.48 -6.80 4.39
CA ALA A 95 -14.80 -6.27 4.02
C ALA A 95 -14.75 -4.74 3.95
N ARG A 96 -15.79 -4.15 3.33
CA ARG A 96 -15.94 -2.70 3.27
C ARG A 96 -16.07 -2.10 4.66
N GLY A 97 -15.55 -0.89 4.82
CA GLY A 97 -15.69 -0.13 6.06
C GLY A 97 -14.73 -0.55 7.17
N THR A 98 -13.82 -1.46 6.89
CA THR A 98 -12.80 -1.88 7.86
C THR A 98 -11.56 -1.00 7.75
N ASP A 99 -10.69 -1.10 8.75
CA ASP A 99 -9.43 -0.34 8.74
C ASP A 99 -8.59 -0.67 7.51
N TYR A 100 -8.52 -1.95 7.11
CA TYR A 100 -7.80 -2.33 5.91
C TYR A 100 -8.42 -1.68 4.66
N SER A 101 -9.75 -1.76 4.53
CA SER A 101 -10.45 -1.19 3.38
C SER A 101 -10.25 0.31 3.29
N GLU A 102 -10.35 1.01 4.42
CA GLU A 102 -10.15 2.46 4.48
C GLU A 102 -8.70 2.83 4.14
N ALA A 103 -7.73 2.07 4.64
CA ALA A 103 -6.33 2.30 4.32
C ALA A 103 -6.05 2.10 2.83
N SER A 104 -6.66 1.09 2.21
CA SER A 104 -6.52 0.81 0.79
C SER A 104 -7.07 1.96 -0.07
N ILE A 105 -8.26 2.46 0.27
CA ILE A 105 -8.88 3.59 -0.42
C ILE A 105 -8.03 4.85 -0.26
N ALA A 106 -7.60 5.12 0.96
CA ALA A 106 -6.78 6.30 1.27
C ALA A 106 -5.47 6.27 0.49
N LEU A 107 -4.86 5.10 0.34
CA LEU A 107 -3.61 4.98 -0.41
C LEU A 107 -3.82 5.27 -1.88
N GLY A 108 -4.88 4.76 -2.50
CA GLY A 108 -5.20 5.05 -3.90
C GLY A 108 -5.37 6.55 -4.13
N ILE A 109 -6.07 7.22 -3.24
CA ILE A 109 -6.26 8.68 -3.30
C ILE A 109 -4.92 9.40 -3.12
N ALA A 110 -4.11 8.98 -2.16
CA ALA A 110 -2.83 9.63 -1.87
C ALA A 110 -1.86 9.50 -3.05
N ILE A 111 -1.79 8.32 -3.67
CA ILE A 111 -0.94 8.10 -4.85
C ILE A 111 -1.41 8.99 -6.00
N THR A 112 -2.71 9.08 -6.23
CA THR A 112 -3.27 9.92 -7.29
C THR A 112 -2.96 11.40 -7.08
N ARG A 113 -3.08 11.88 -5.84
CA ARG A 113 -2.76 13.27 -5.51
C ARG A 113 -1.28 13.56 -5.70
N LEU A 114 -0.42 12.63 -5.30
CA LEU A 114 1.02 12.79 -5.49
C LEU A 114 1.38 12.80 -6.98
N MET A 115 0.78 11.90 -7.75
CA MET A 115 0.97 11.86 -9.20
C MET A 115 0.63 13.21 -9.84
N LYS A 116 -0.52 13.79 -9.47
CA LYS A 116 -0.95 15.08 -10.02
C LYS A 116 0.01 16.21 -9.63
N ALA A 117 0.46 16.22 -8.38
CA ALA A 117 1.38 17.24 -7.90
C ALA A 117 2.74 17.16 -8.60
N VAL A 118 3.26 15.95 -8.80
CA VAL A 118 4.53 15.74 -9.50
C VAL A 118 4.41 16.14 -10.97
N THR A 119 3.29 15.77 -11.61
CA THR A 119 3.06 16.11 -13.02
C THR A 119 2.92 17.62 -13.21
N ALA A 120 2.18 18.30 -12.35
CA ALA A 120 2.03 19.76 -12.38
C ALA A 120 3.37 20.46 -12.23
N LYS A 121 4.22 19.97 -11.31
CA LYS A 121 5.55 20.52 -11.08
C LYS A 121 6.43 20.43 -12.32
N ARG A 122 6.24 19.38 -13.13
CA ARG A 122 7.02 19.19 -14.36
C ARG A 122 6.62 20.15 -15.49
N THR A 123 5.39 20.62 -15.49
CA THR A 123 4.86 21.47 -16.57
C THR A 123 5.18 22.94 -16.33
N THR A 124 5.69 23.29 -15.18
CA THR A 124 6.14 24.64 -14.88
C THR A 124 7.64 24.74 -15.04
#